data_f21b33e917748d975c6b96ea990e6878
#
_entry.id   f21b33e917748d975c6b96ea990e6878
#
_cell.length_a   1.000
_cell.length_b   1.000
_cell.length_c   1.000
_cell.angle_alpha   90.00
_cell.angle_beta   90.00
_cell.angle_gamma   90.00
#
_symmetry.space_group_name_H-M   'P 1'
#
loop_
_entity.id
_entity.type
_entity.pdbx_description
1 polymer ?
#
loop_
_entity_poly.entity_id
_entity_poly.type
_entity_poly.pdbx_seq_one_letter_code
_entity_poly.pdbx_strand_id
1 'polypeptide(L)'
;MATPRLPHSVLRLLLCLLLMLPAARVRAQLDSLVYVSPDSLRHDGKGELRLEVENLTFLRDNEYKSACVKGYTLPGLWLMPTFTYQPLHNLQLSAGMYMLHYWGANKYPNLNYSDLAEWKGGQTQRGFHILPVFRAHFKPTRRLDIVLGTLYGKANHGLVEPLYSDENMLSTDPETGAQVRWRTRVADVDAWINWESFIFRNDNHQESFSFGLSTRLRPSRRAARMQWYLPVQLLFQHRGGEVNTTAADREVKTWLNAAVGAGFRLPLHTRIPVALTGEATASWFSQQSGTALPFDKGYGLYARLGAEVWRCRVQAGYWQCHDFITLFGNPHFGAVSIDDHSTCLKDPKMLTAHLEYAAPLGKGFAWGLDANTYAQLPVTLTHADGTTERKGMAVSFAAGIYLHIYPSFLLRRW
;
A
#
# COMPACT_ATOMS: atom_id res chain seq x y z
N MET A 1 36.87 -14.50 -3.83
CA MET A 1 35.88 -13.66 -4.56
C MET A 1 35.94 -12.27 -3.97
N ALA A 2 36.42 -11.27 -4.72
CA ALA A 2 36.58 -9.90 -4.23
C ALA A 2 35.22 -9.18 -4.29
N THR A 3 34.76 -8.66 -3.17
CA THR A 3 33.57 -7.79 -3.12
C THR A 3 33.84 -6.51 -3.92
N PRO A 4 32.96 -6.11 -4.85
CA PRO A 4 33.13 -4.84 -5.57
C PRO A 4 32.95 -3.67 -4.59
N ARG A 5 34.01 -2.95 -4.31
CA ARG A 5 33.95 -1.67 -3.57
C ARG A 5 33.47 -0.59 -4.54
N LEU A 6 32.32 0.01 -4.26
CA LEU A 6 31.87 1.22 -4.96
C LEU A 6 32.97 2.31 -4.87
N PRO A 7 33.35 2.95 -5.97
CA PRO A 7 34.39 3.99 -5.94
C PRO A 7 33.91 5.17 -5.10
N HIS A 8 34.78 5.68 -4.22
CA HIS A 8 34.50 6.80 -3.31
C HIS A 8 34.00 8.05 -4.01
N SER A 9 34.25 8.21 -5.31
CA SER A 9 33.73 9.28 -6.16
C SER A 9 32.21 9.19 -6.37
N VAL A 10 31.65 8.01 -6.54
CA VAL A 10 30.19 7.78 -6.70
C VAL A 10 29.46 8.05 -5.39
N LEU A 11 30.04 7.64 -4.27
CA LEU A 11 29.48 7.90 -2.94
C LEU A 11 29.50 9.41 -2.61
N ARG A 12 30.57 10.14 -3.00
CA ARG A 12 30.66 11.59 -2.85
C ARG A 12 29.70 12.34 -3.76
N LEU A 13 29.49 11.86 -5.00
CA LEU A 13 28.53 12.46 -5.94
C LEU A 13 27.09 12.29 -5.45
N LEU A 14 26.73 11.12 -4.92
CA LEU A 14 25.44 10.86 -4.28
C LEU A 14 25.23 11.73 -3.02
N LEU A 15 26.27 11.91 -2.21
CA LEU A 15 26.22 12.78 -1.03
C LEU A 15 26.06 14.26 -1.40
N CYS A 16 26.75 14.72 -2.46
CA CYS A 16 26.64 16.10 -2.96
C CYS A 16 25.27 16.38 -3.62
N LEU A 17 24.68 15.41 -4.35
CA LEU A 17 23.32 15.51 -4.88
C LEU A 17 22.27 15.60 -3.76
N LEU A 18 22.47 14.90 -2.65
CA LEU A 18 21.63 14.96 -1.45
C LEU A 18 21.67 16.34 -0.76
N LEU A 19 22.79 17.07 -0.85
CA LEU A 19 23.00 18.34 -0.15
C LEU A 19 22.55 19.58 -0.92
N MET A 20 22.21 19.49 -2.21
CA MET A 20 22.01 20.66 -3.10
C MET A 20 20.56 21.14 -3.23
N LEU A 21 19.59 20.68 -2.41
CA LEU A 21 18.19 21.09 -2.54
C LEU A 21 17.74 22.08 -1.46
N PRO A 22 16.96 23.13 -1.82
CA PRO A 22 16.61 24.20 -0.89
C PRO A 22 15.76 23.70 0.29
N ALA A 23 16.01 24.27 1.46
CA ALA A 23 15.38 23.94 2.74
C ALA A 23 13.91 24.42 2.83
N ALA A 24 13.01 23.86 2.04
CA ALA A 24 11.58 24.00 2.30
C ALA A 24 11.21 23.14 3.52
N ARG A 25 10.39 23.70 4.44
CA ARG A 25 9.87 22.97 5.61
C ARG A 25 8.79 21.94 5.21
N VAL A 26 9.13 21.00 4.35
CA VAL A 26 8.23 19.93 3.91
C VAL A 26 8.55 18.69 4.72
N ARG A 27 7.54 18.12 5.38
CA ARG A 27 7.62 16.78 5.95
C ARG A 27 7.60 15.80 4.78
N ALA A 28 8.77 15.30 4.43
CA ALA A 28 8.89 14.34 3.35
C ALA A 28 8.86 12.95 3.96
N GLN A 29 7.73 12.29 3.88
CA GLN A 29 7.57 10.86 4.07
C GLN A 29 7.33 10.25 2.69
N LEU A 30 7.94 9.11 2.41
CA LEU A 30 7.80 8.43 1.12
C LEU A 30 6.32 8.19 0.82
N ASP A 31 5.56 7.70 1.81
CA ASP A 31 4.12 7.46 1.70
C ASP A 31 3.38 8.70 1.18
N SER A 32 3.60 9.86 1.80
CA SER A 32 2.85 11.08 1.49
C SER A 32 3.26 11.80 0.21
N LEU A 33 4.46 11.53 -0.33
CA LEU A 33 4.97 12.19 -1.52
C LEU A 33 5.00 11.30 -2.76
N VAL A 34 5.12 10.00 -2.57
CA VAL A 34 5.32 9.04 -3.67
C VAL A 34 4.12 8.11 -3.82
N TYR A 35 3.60 7.55 -2.72
CA TYR A 35 2.56 6.53 -2.79
C TYR A 35 1.14 7.09 -2.65
N VAL A 36 0.96 8.26 -2.03
CA VAL A 36 -0.35 8.87 -1.84
C VAL A 36 -0.71 9.77 -3.01
N SER A 37 -1.81 9.44 -3.69
CA SER A 37 -2.39 10.28 -4.73
C SER A 37 -3.02 11.55 -4.16
N PRO A 38 -2.93 12.70 -4.86
CA PRO A 38 -3.62 13.94 -4.47
C PRO A 38 -5.13 13.73 -4.37
N ASP A 39 -5.72 14.06 -3.22
CA ASP A 39 -7.10 13.71 -2.88
C ASP A 39 -7.98 14.89 -2.47
N SER A 40 -7.59 16.11 -2.81
CA SER A 40 -8.28 17.33 -2.38
C SER A 40 -8.99 18.05 -3.52
N LEU A 41 -10.28 18.38 -3.32
CA LEU A 41 -10.97 19.33 -4.20
C LEU A 41 -10.34 20.72 -4.11
N ARG A 42 -10.23 21.39 -5.25
CA ARG A 42 -9.82 22.79 -5.30
C ARG A 42 -10.95 23.69 -4.83
N HIS A 43 -10.66 24.59 -3.89
CA HIS A 43 -11.65 25.52 -3.36
C HIS A 43 -12.20 26.47 -4.43
N ASP A 44 -11.33 26.96 -5.33
CA ASP A 44 -11.67 27.95 -6.38
C ASP A 44 -11.79 27.31 -7.77
N GLY A 45 -12.01 26.02 -7.84
CA GLY A 45 -12.02 25.25 -9.10
C GLY A 45 -13.37 25.20 -9.82
N LYS A 46 -14.41 25.89 -9.33
CA LYS A 46 -15.72 25.89 -9.98
C LYS A 46 -15.62 26.37 -11.43
N GLY A 47 -16.22 25.61 -12.36
CA GLY A 47 -16.21 25.90 -13.79
C GLY A 47 -14.88 25.53 -14.49
N GLU A 48 -13.89 24.98 -13.78
CA GLU A 48 -12.62 24.58 -14.40
C GLU A 48 -12.70 23.19 -15.04
N LEU A 49 -12.25 23.10 -16.28
CA LEU A 49 -11.85 21.84 -16.93
C LEU A 49 -10.35 21.77 -16.94
N ARG A 50 -9.81 20.67 -16.42
CA ARG A 50 -8.37 20.44 -16.30
C ARG A 50 -7.98 19.10 -16.89
N LEU A 51 -6.74 19.01 -17.35
CA LEU A 51 -6.05 17.74 -17.57
C LEU A 51 -5.14 17.51 -16.38
N GLU A 52 -5.40 16.45 -15.63
CA GLU A 52 -4.56 15.97 -14.55
C GLU A 52 -3.83 14.72 -15.02
N VAL A 53 -2.53 14.68 -14.79
CA VAL A 53 -1.71 13.53 -15.18
C VAL A 53 -1.03 13.03 -13.94
N GLU A 54 -1.34 11.82 -13.52
CA GLU A 54 -0.64 11.16 -12.43
C GLU A 54 0.18 10.00 -12.98
N ASN A 55 1.44 9.93 -12.60
CA ASN A 55 2.37 8.87 -13.00
C ASN A 55 3.26 8.49 -11.84
N LEU A 56 3.46 7.20 -11.65
CA LEU A 56 4.52 6.66 -10.83
C LEU A 56 5.42 5.79 -11.68
N THR A 57 6.66 6.21 -11.87
CA THR A 57 7.72 5.43 -12.50
C THR A 57 8.60 4.84 -11.40
N PHE A 58 8.91 3.55 -11.48
CA PHE A 58 9.58 2.84 -10.41
C PHE A 58 10.53 1.76 -10.92
N LEU A 59 11.56 1.53 -10.12
CA LEU A 59 12.40 0.34 -10.16
C LEU A 59 12.50 -0.17 -8.74
N ARG A 60 11.94 -1.33 -8.47
CA ARG A 60 12.00 -2.01 -7.18
C ARG A 60 12.58 -3.40 -7.33
N ASP A 61 13.56 -3.71 -6.51
CA ASP A 61 14.21 -5.00 -6.46
C ASP A 61 13.99 -5.65 -5.09
N ASN A 62 13.39 -6.83 -5.08
CA ASN A 62 13.04 -7.61 -3.91
C ASN A 62 13.88 -8.87 -3.86
N GLU A 63 14.95 -8.85 -3.09
CA GLU A 63 15.85 -10.00 -2.85
C GLU A 63 15.37 -10.80 -1.63
N TYR A 64 14.30 -11.55 -1.81
CA TYR A 64 13.65 -12.28 -0.72
C TYR A 64 14.20 -13.71 -0.61
N LYS A 65 14.58 -14.09 0.62
CA LYS A 65 15.08 -15.41 1.01
C LYS A 65 14.22 -16.07 2.08
N SER A 66 13.04 -15.53 2.33
CA SER A 66 12.12 -16.06 3.35
C SER A 66 11.39 -17.30 2.83
N ALA A 67 10.80 -18.05 3.77
CA ALA A 67 9.90 -19.15 3.43
C ALA A 67 8.52 -18.68 2.97
N CYS A 68 8.19 -17.38 3.17
CA CYS A 68 6.88 -16.83 2.84
C CYS A 68 6.75 -16.44 1.38
N VAL A 69 7.83 -15.93 0.77
CA VAL A 69 7.81 -15.32 -0.56
C VAL A 69 9.20 -15.35 -1.20
N LYS A 70 9.26 -15.57 -2.51
CA LYS A 70 10.49 -15.47 -3.32
C LYS A 70 10.70 -14.05 -3.83
N GLY A 71 11.96 -13.72 -4.13
CA GLY A 71 12.35 -12.44 -4.68
C GLY A 71 11.91 -12.24 -6.14
N TYR A 72 11.71 -10.99 -6.52
CA TYR A 72 11.36 -10.55 -7.87
C TYR A 72 11.70 -9.08 -8.04
N THR A 73 11.84 -8.63 -9.29
CA THR A 73 12.09 -7.21 -9.62
C THR A 73 10.89 -6.62 -10.35
N LEU A 74 10.51 -5.40 -9.97
CA LEU A 74 9.43 -4.63 -10.58
C LEU A 74 10.00 -3.36 -11.23
N PRO A 75 10.38 -3.39 -12.51
CA PRO A 75 10.76 -2.20 -13.28
C PRO A 75 9.60 -1.74 -14.13
N GLY A 76 9.00 -0.60 -13.83
CA GLY A 76 7.81 -0.21 -14.58
C GLY A 76 7.32 1.20 -14.31
N LEU A 77 6.14 1.45 -14.81
CA LEU A 77 5.39 2.67 -14.57
C LEU A 77 3.88 2.41 -14.66
N TRP A 78 3.13 3.20 -13.91
CA TRP A 78 1.73 3.44 -14.26
C TRP A 78 1.50 4.92 -14.56
N LEU A 79 0.51 5.18 -15.39
CA LEU A 79 0.13 6.50 -15.86
C LEU A 79 -1.38 6.62 -15.87
N MET A 80 -1.92 7.70 -15.28
CA MET A 80 -3.36 7.96 -15.19
C MET A 80 -3.69 9.39 -15.63
N PRO A 81 -3.80 9.67 -16.94
CA PRO A 81 -4.32 10.92 -17.46
C PRO A 81 -5.84 10.99 -17.27
N THR A 82 -6.33 12.07 -16.65
CA THR A 82 -7.75 12.30 -16.40
C THR A 82 -8.16 13.71 -16.77
N PHE A 83 -9.30 13.85 -17.47
CA PHE A 83 -9.99 15.11 -17.59
C PHE A 83 -10.87 15.31 -16.37
N THR A 84 -10.66 16.41 -15.67
CA THR A 84 -11.34 16.73 -14.43
C THR A 84 -12.15 18.00 -14.61
N TYR A 85 -13.45 17.92 -14.39
CA TYR A 85 -14.37 19.06 -14.42
C TYR A 85 -15.03 19.28 -13.07
N GLN A 86 -15.05 20.54 -12.61
CA GLN A 86 -15.64 20.91 -11.34
C GLN A 86 -16.90 21.81 -11.59
N PRO A 87 -18.09 21.21 -11.84
CA PRO A 87 -19.31 21.99 -12.09
C PRO A 87 -19.76 22.82 -10.90
N LEU A 88 -19.53 22.34 -9.68
CA LEU A 88 -19.88 23.00 -8.43
C LEU A 88 -18.64 23.11 -7.54
N HIS A 89 -18.65 24.04 -6.59
CA HIS A 89 -17.53 24.21 -5.64
C HIS A 89 -17.26 22.95 -4.79
N ASN A 90 -18.23 22.05 -4.69
CA ASN A 90 -18.19 20.84 -3.87
C ASN A 90 -18.37 19.54 -4.66
N LEU A 91 -18.38 19.58 -5.98
CA LEU A 91 -18.48 18.40 -6.86
C LEU A 91 -17.42 18.46 -7.95
N GLN A 92 -16.64 17.42 -8.07
CA GLN A 92 -15.66 17.20 -9.12
C GLN A 92 -15.96 15.88 -9.82
N LEU A 93 -15.93 15.90 -11.14
CA LEU A 93 -16.07 14.73 -12.01
C LEU A 93 -14.77 14.53 -12.75
N SER A 94 -14.25 13.32 -12.77
CA SER A 94 -13.02 12.97 -13.50
C SER A 94 -13.27 11.75 -14.38
N ALA A 95 -12.73 11.75 -15.58
CA ALA A 95 -12.78 10.62 -16.50
C ALA A 95 -11.44 10.51 -17.25
N GLY A 96 -10.97 9.29 -17.45
CA GLY A 96 -9.69 9.05 -18.08
C GLY A 96 -9.36 7.57 -18.19
N MET A 97 -8.09 7.24 -18.13
CA MET A 97 -7.62 5.86 -18.19
C MET A 97 -6.42 5.65 -17.25
N TYR A 98 -6.32 4.45 -16.72
CA TYR A 98 -5.14 3.95 -16.02
C TYR A 98 -4.38 3.02 -16.96
N MET A 99 -3.06 3.16 -17.01
CA MET A 99 -2.18 2.36 -17.87
C MET A 99 -1.01 1.88 -17.02
N LEU A 100 -0.80 0.56 -16.94
CA LEU A 100 0.32 -0.05 -16.24
C LEU A 100 1.21 -0.79 -17.21
N HIS A 101 2.53 -0.64 -17.08
CA HIS A 101 3.51 -1.32 -17.90
C HIS A 101 4.75 -1.69 -17.10
N TYR A 102 5.22 -2.92 -17.28
CA TYR A 102 6.52 -3.38 -16.77
C TYR A 102 7.49 -3.59 -17.92
N TRP A 103 8.71 -3.09 -17.76
CA TRP A 103 9.77 -3.30 -18.75
C TRP A 103 10.31 -4.72 -18.67
N GLY A 104 10.31 -5.43 -19.81
CA GLY A 104 10.82 -6.79 -19.91
C GLY A 104 9.98 -7.86 -19.21
N ALA A 105 8.82 -7.51 -18.65
CA ALA A 105 7.99 -8.47 -17.93
C ALA A 105 7.31 -9.45 -18.88
N ASN A 106 7.38 -10.73 -18.53
CA ASN A 106 6.59 -11.78 -19.14
C ASN A 106 5.48 -12.29 -18.20
N LYS A 107 5.57 -11.98 -16.91
CA LYS A 107 4.61 -12.39 -15.89
C LYS A 107 4.41 -11.27 -14.90
N TYR A 108 3.22 -11.22 -14.36
CA TYR A 108 2.83 -10.33 -13.30
C TYR A 108 2.95 -11.03 -11.94
N PRO A 109 3.65 -10.48 -10.95
CA PRO A 109 3.73 -11.10 -9.64
C PRO A 109 2.37 -10.96 -8.95
N ASN A 110 1.73 -12.08 -8.66
CA ASN A 110 0.58 -12.10 -7.78
C ASN A 110 1.08 -12.26 -6.34
N LEU A 111 0.92 -11.24 -5.52
CA LEU A 111 1.46 -11.18 -4.17
C LEU A 111 0.45 -11.56 -3.09
N ASN A 112 -0.80 -11.76 -3.44
CA ASN A 112 -1.86 -11.98 -2.48
C ASN A 112 -2.33 -13.44 -2.52
N TYR A 113 -2.84 -13.94 -1.40
CA TYR A 113 -3.54 -15.22 -1.30
C TYR A 113 -4.83 -15.25 -2.12
N SER A 114 -5.14 -14.16 -2.76
CA SER A 114 -6.31 -13.98 -3.58
C SER A 114 -5.91 -14.02 -5.05
N ASP A 115 -6.71 -14.67 -5.90
CA ASP A 115 -6.60 -14.64 -7.37
C ASP A 115 -6.95 -13.25 -7.93
N LEU A 116 -6.63 -12.22 -7.22
CA LEU A 116 -6.98 -10.83 -7.42
C LEU A 116 -6.40 -10.36 -8.69
N ALA A 117 -6.18 -10.47 -9.59
CA ALA A 117 -5.71 -10.03 -10.87
C ALA A 117 -5.20 -11.22 -11.69
N GLU A 118 -6.06 -12.15 -12.01
CA GLU A 118 -5.85 -12.86 -13.25
C GLU A 118 -5.92 -11.83 -14.38
N TRP A 119 -4.74 -11.44 -14.85
CA TRP A 119 -4.63 -10.75 -16.12
C TRP A 119 -5.24 -11.68 -17.16
N LYS A 120 -6.38 -11.29 -17.72
CA LYS A 120 -7.11 -12.10 -18.71
C LYS A 120 -6.14 -12.62 -19.79
N GLY A 121 -6.10 -13.93 -19.95
CA GLY A 121 -5.29 -14.57 -20.99
C GLY A 121 -3.94 -15.11 -20.54
N GLY A 122 -3.80 -15.49 -19.30
CA GLY A 122 -2.57 -16.00 -18.72
C GLY A 122 -1.71 -14.87 -18.11
N GLN A 123 -0.89 -15.22 -17.16
CA GLN A 123 -0.07 -14.29 -16.36
C GLN A 123 1.05 -13.61 -17.17
N THR A 124 0.81 -13.29 -18.44
CA THR A 124 1.79 -12.69 -19.33
C THR A 124 1.31 -11.34 -19.78
N GLN A 125 2.02 -10.30 -19.37
CA GLN A 125 1.74 -8.94 -19.81
C GLN A 125 2.56 -8.61 -21.04
N ARG A 126 1.86 -8.17 -22.09
CA ARG A 126 2.49 -7.56 -23.28
C ARG A 126 1.88 -6.18 -23.50
N GLY A 127 2.72 -5.16 -23.68
CA GLY A 127 2.26 -3.79 -23.85
C GLY A 127 1.76 -3.17 -22.54
N PHE A 128 0.77 -2.29 -22.63
CA PHE A 128 0.13 -1.63 -21.48
C PHE A 128 -1.14 -2.36 -21.06
N HIS A 129 -1.30 -2.55 -19.76
CA HIS A 129 -2.58 -2.90 -19.17
C HIS A 129 -3.40 -1.62 -19.02
N ILE A 130 -4.54 -1.52 -19.70
CA ILE A 130 -5.32 -0.28 -19.78
C ILE A 130 -6.71 -0.51 -19.21
N LEU A 131 -7.12 0.36 -18.28
CA LEU A 131 -8.44 0.37 -17.67
C LEU A 131 -9.07 1.76 -17.75
N PRO A 132 -10.38 1.88 -18.01
CA PRO A 132 -11.09 3.15 -17.89
C PRO A 132 -11.16 3.55 -16.41
N VAL A 133 -11.04 4.85 -16.13
CA VAL A 133 -11.24 5.41 -14.80
C VAL A 133 -12.31 6.49 -14.85
N PHE A 134 -13.17 6.48 -13.86
CA PHE A 134 -14.19 7.50 -13.62
C PHE A 134 -14.30 7.77 -12.13
N ARG A 135 -14.35 9.04 -11.75
CA ARG A 135 -14.53 9.44 -10.34
C ARG A 135 -15.52 10.58 -10.23
N ALA A 136 -16.52 10.41 -9.37
CA ALA A 136 -17.32 11.51 -8.86
C ALA A 136 -16.91 11.76 -7.41
N HIS A 137 -16.35 12.92 -7.13
CA HIS A 137 -15.93 13.34 -5.79
C HIS A 137 -16.86 14.47 -5.31
N PHE A 138 -17.70 14.16 -4.34
CA PHE A 138 -18.62 15.08 -3.71
C PHE A 138 -18.18 15.42 -2.29
N LYS A 139 -18.11 16.71 -1.97
CA LYS A 139 -17.68 17.24 -0.67
C LYS A 139 -18.80 18.06 -0.03
N PRO A 140 -19.83 17.43 0.56
CA PRO A 140 -20.99 18.13 1.13
C PRO A 140 -20.61 19.09 2.26
N THR A 141 -19.55 18.79 2.99
CA THR A 141 -19.02 19.66 4.04
C THR A 141 -17.49 19.74 3.96
N ARG A 142 -16.88 20.68 4.68
CA ARG A 142 -15.41 20.79 4.76
C ARG A 142 -14.72 19.53 5.34
N ARG A 143 -15.48 18.63 5.96
CA ARG A 143 -14.96 17.46 6.70
C ARG A 143 -15.34 16.12 6.08
N LEU A 144 -16.32 16.11 5.18
CA LEU A 144 -16.88 14.90 4.61
C LEU A 144 -16.64 14.89 3.11
N ASP A 145 -16.00 13.84 2.63
CA ASP A 145 -15.80 13.54 1.22
C ASP A 145 -16.52 12.22 0.91
N ILE A 146 -17.27 12.19 -0.20
CA ILE A 146 -17.93 11.00 -0.76
C ILE A 146 -17.39 10.80 -2.16
N VAL A 147 -16.88 9.63 -2.45
CA VAL A 147 -16.29 9.28 -3.74
C VAL A 147 -17.00 8.08 -4.31
N LEU A 148 -17.37 8.14 -5.58
CA LEU A 148 -17.95 7.03 -6.35
C LEU A 148 -17.12 6.80 -7.62
N GLY A 149 -16.94 5.55 -8.01
CA GLY A 149 -16.10 5.12 -9.11
C GLY A 149 -14.68 4.83 -8.66
N THR A 150 -13.67 5.33 -9.33
CA THR A 150 -12.27 5.12 -8.97
C THR A 150 -11.94 5.83 -7.65
N LEU A 151 -11.52 5.07 -6.63
CA LEU A 151 -11.31 5.55 -5.27
C LEU A 151 -9.96 6.28 -5.12
N TYR A 152 -9.79 6.97 -4.02
CA TYR A 152 -8.48 7.33 -3.48
C TYR A 152 -8.02 6.17 -2.59
N GLY A 153 -7.56 5.12 -3.24
CA GLY A 153 -7.32 3.81 -2.65
C GLY A 153 -5.87 3.54 -2.28
N LYS A 154 -5.58 2.27 -2.02
CA LYS A 154 -4.23 1.74 -1.76
C LYS A 154 -3.55 2.43 -0.57
N ALA A 155 -2.35 3.01 -0.75
CA ALA A 155 -1.61 3.71 0.30
C ALA A 155 -2.39 4.90 0.91
N ASN A 156 -3.35 5.49 0.18
CA ASN A 156 -4.22 6.56 0.71
C ASN A 156 -5.07 6.12 1.90
N HIS A 157 -5.37 4.83 2.03
CA HIS A 157 -6.12 4.29 3.18
C HIS A 157 -5.31 4.32 4.48
N GLY A 158 -3.99 4.36 4.40
CA GLY A 158 -3.10 4.45 5.55
C GLY A 158 -3.18 3.24 6.48
N LEU A 159 -3.39 2.05 5.92
CA LEU A 159 -3.39 0.80 6.67
C LEU A 159 -1.97 0.44 7.14
N VAL A 160 -1.90 -0.33 8.23
CA VAL A 160 -0.62 -0.85 8.74
C VAL A 160 -0.09 -1.96 7.82
N GLU A 161 1.23 -2.10 7.73
CA GLU A 161 1.92 -3.00 6.80
C GLU A 161 1.47 -4.49 6.89
N PRO A 162 1.15 -5.05 8.07
CA PRO A 162 0.56 -6.39 8.15
C PRO A 162 -0.80 -6.53 7.48
N LEU A 163 -1.56 -5.44 7.27
CA LEU A 163 -2.87 -5.46 6.62
C LEU A 163 -2.80 -5.07 5.15
N TYR A 164 -1.91 -4.15 4.79
CA TYR A 164 -1.79 -3.67 3.42
C TYR A 164 -0.34 -3.31 3.08
N SER A 165 0.16 -3.83 1.96
CA SER A 165 1.51 -3.53 1.45
C SER A 165 1.48 -2.32 0.53
N ASP A 166 2.37 -1.35 0.76
CA ASP A 166 2.53 -0.19 -0.14
C ASP A 166 2.99 -0.60 -1.55
N GLU A 167 3.58 -1.79 -1.71
CA GLU A 167 3.95 -2.34 -3.01
C GLU A 167 2.75 -2.58 -3.92
N ASN A 168 1.53 -2.71 -3.37
CA ASN A 168 0.30 -2.76 -4.15
C ASN A 168 0.08 -1.50 -5.01
N MET A 169 0.71 -0.36 -4.66
CA MET A 169 0.75 0.82 -5.55
C MET A 169 1.43 0.56 -6.89
N LEU A 170 2.34 -0.41 -6.95
CA LEU A 170 3.13 -0.73 -8.13
C LEU A 170 2.51 -1.84 -8.96
N SER A 171 1.61 -2.64 -8.38
CA SER A 171 1.25 -3.95 -8.91
C SER A 171 -0.25 -4.21 -9.04
N THR A 172 -1.13 -3.42 -8.43
CA THR A 172 -2.58 -3.67 -8.50
C THR A 172 -3.32 -2.60 -9.30
N ASP A 173 -4.50 -2.95 -9.77
CA ASP A 173 -5.42 -2.05 -10.43
C ASP A 173 -5.94 -0.95 -9.50
N PRO A 174 -6.41 0.19 -10.03
CA PRO A 174 -7.09 1.19 -9.22
C PRO A 174 -8.33 0.60 -8.56
N GLU A 175 -8.49 0.82 -7.27
CA GLU A 175 -9.69 0.43 -6.55
C GLU A 175 -10.91 1.19 -7.08
N THR A 176 -12.04 0.49 -7.21
CA THR A 176 -13.27 1.04 -7.81
C THR A 176 -14.49 0.64 -7.00
N GLY A 177 -15.33 1.62 -6.67
CA GLY A 177 -16.55 1.39 -5.88
C GLY A 177 -17.05 2.65 -5.20
N ALA A 178 -17.17 2.64 -3.87
CA ALA A 178 -17.61 3.78 -3.07
C ALA A 178 -16.70 4.00 -1.87
N GLN A 179 -16.45 5.27 -1.53
CA GLN A 179 -15.61 5.65 -0.41
C GLN A 179 -16.21 6.85 0.32
N VAL A 180 -16.15 6.82 1.65
CA VAL A 180 -16.55 7.91 2.53
C VAL A 180 -15.38 8.26 3.43
N ARG A 181 -14.93 9.52 3.40
CA ARG A 181 -13.86 10.01 4.24
C ARG A 181 -14.34 11.14 5.12
N TRP A 182 -14.14 10.99 6.42
CA TRP A 182 -14.51 12.00 7.40
C TRP A 182 -13.28 12.43 8.19
N ARG A 183 -12.89 13.70 8.01
CA ARG A 183 -11.66 14.25 8.58
C ARG A 183 -11.98 15.36 9.58
N THR A 184 -11.58 15.17 10.82
CA THR A 184 -11.77 16.11 11.91
C THR A 184 -10.45 16.42 12.63
N ARG A 185 -10.54 17.18 13.73
CA ARG A 185 -9.38 17.46 14.59
C ARG A 185 -8.95 16.23 15.39
N VAL A 186 -9.91 15.35 15.74
CA VAL A 186 -9.71 14.22 16.67
C VAL A 186 -9.76 12.87 15.98
N ALA A 187 -10.32 12.79 14.78
CA ALA A 187 -10.45 11.55 14.03
C ALA A 187 -10.33 11.81 12.52
N ASP A 188 -9.59 10.95 11.84
CA ASP A 188 -9.69 10.72 10.41
C ASP A 188 -10.28 9.32 10.22
N VAL A 189 -11.33 9.22 9.42
CA VAL A 189 -12.03 7.98 9.11
C VAL A 189 -12.09 7.85 7.59
N ASP A 190 -11.72 6.70 7.08
CA ASP A 190 -11.84 6.30 5.70
C ASP A 190 -12.54 4.94 5.66
N ALA A 191 -13.69 4.87 5.00
CA ALA A 191 -14.46 3.64 4.81
C ALA A 191 -14.74 3.46 3.33
N TRP A 192 -14.50 2.28 2.78
CA TRP A 192 -14.65 2.02 1.34
C TRP A 192 -15.11 0.61 1.06
N ILE A 193 -15.69 0.44 -0.12
CA ILE A 193 -15.89 -0.83 -0.78
C ILE A 193 -15.18 -0.77 -2.14
N ASN A 194 -14.38 -1.78 -2.43
CA ASN A 194 -13.70 -1.97 -3.70
C ASN A 194 -14.25 -3.21 -4.39
N TRP A 195 -14.78 -3.06 -5.59
CA TRP A 195 -15.27 -4.16 -6.41
C TRP A 195 -14.13 -4.70 -7.26
N GLU A 196 -13.64 -5.88 -6.92
CA GLU A 196 -12.44 -6.47 -7.52
C GLU A 196 -12.79 -7.27 -8.77
N SER A 197 -13.89 -8.00 -8.75
CA SER A 197 -14.37 -8.81 -9.85
C SER A 197 -15.89 -8.83 -9.90
N PHE A 198 -16.44 -8.47 -11.06
CA PHE A 198 -17.87 -8.54 -11.36
C PHE A 198 -18.15 -9.70 -12.30
N ILE A 199 -19.31 -10.33 -12.17
CA ILE A 199 -19.72 -11.44 -13.02
C ILE A 199 -20.98 -11.11 -13.83
N PHE A 200 -21.01 -11.63 -15.06
CA PHE A 200 -22.21 -11.77 -15.85
C PHE A 200 -22.72 -13.22 -15.79
N ARG A 201 -23.92 -13.45 -16.27
CA ARG A 201 -24.48 -14.78 -16.39
C ARG A 201 -23.55 -15.72 -17.16
N ASN A 202 -23.23 -16.87 -16.59
CA ASN A 202 -22.35 -17.93 -17.12
C ASN A 202 -20.85 -17.58 -17.13
N ASP A 203 -20.41 -16.58 -16.40
CA ASP A 203 -18.97 -16.37 -16.16
C ASP A 203 -18.41 -17.53 -15.33
N ASN A 204 -17.14 -17.84 -15.53
CA ASN A 204 -16.45 -18.99 -14.94
C ASN A 204 -15.57 -18.65 -13.74
N HIS A 205 -15.70 -17.45 -13.20
CA HIS A 205 -15.00 -16.96 -12.00
C HIS A 205 -16.02 -16.53 -10.94
N GLN A 206 -15.55 -16.32 -9.72
CA GLN A 206 -16.37 -15.83 -8.62
C GLN A 206 -16.36 -14.30 -8.58
N GLU A 207 -17.46 -13.70 -8.18
CA GLU A 207 -17.52 -12.32 -7.77
C GLU A 207 -16.58 -12.08 -6.59
N SER A 208 -15.90 -10.92 -6.55
CA SER A 208 -15.00 -10.56 -5.46
C SER A 208 -15.09 -9.08 -5.15
N PHE A 209 -15.15 -8.76 -3.87
CA PHE A 209 -15.03 -7.39 -3.40
C PHE A 209 -14.32 -7.33 -2.04
N SER A 210 -13.72 -6.20 -1.75
CA SER A 210 -13.17 -5.89 -0.43
C SER A 210 -13.89 -4.70 0.18
N PHE A 211 -14.02 -4.71 1.50
CA PHE A 211 -14.50 -3.60 2.31
C PHE A 211 -13.42 -3.25 3.33
N GLY A 212 -13.13 -1.97 3.48
CA GLY A 212 -12.16 -1.50 4.46
C GLY A 212 -12.65 -0.33 5.29
N LEU A 213 -12.07 -0.24 6.48
CA LEU A 213 -12.19 0.88 7.40
C LEU A 213 -10.82 1.21 7.96
N SER A 214 -10.37 2.43 7.77
CA SER A 214 -9.17 2.97 8.40
C SER A 214 -9.55 4.17 9.24
N THR A 215 -9.22 4.12 10.53
CA THR A 215 -9.49 5.21 11.47
C THR A 215 -8.21 5.57 12.20
N ARG A 216 -7.89 6.85 12.26
CA ARG A 216 -6.81 7.39 13.08
C ARG A 216 -7.37 8.39 14.08
N LEU A 217 -7.52 7.97 15.33
CA LEU A 217 -7.94 8.84 16.43
C LEU A 217 -6.74 9.63 16.96
N ARG A 218 -6.91 10.92 17.26
CA ARG A 218 -5.87 11.81 17.79
C ARG A 218 -6.32 12.41 19.12
N PRO A 219 -6.06 11.72 20.24
CA PRO A 219 -6.48 12.20 21.57
C PRO A 219 -5.69 13.42 22.03
N SER A 220 -4.47 13.64 21.51
CA SER A 220 -3.63 14.74 21.92
C SER A 220 -4.06 16.09 21.30
N ARG A 221 -3.90 17.19 22.05
CA ARG A 221 -4.06 18.55 21.51
C ARG A 221 -2.99 18.82 20.45
N ARG A 222 -3.32 19.63 19.41
CA ARG A 222 -2.35 20.02 18.36
C ARG A 222 -1.05 20.63 18.89
N ALA A 223 -1.14 21.35 20.01
CA ALA A 223 0.00 22.00 20.65
C ALA A 223 0.76 21.07 21.62
N ALA A 224 0.34 19.81 21.79
CA ALA A 224 1.04 18.88 22.64
C ALA A 224 2.43 18.58 22.08
N ARG A 225 3.45 18.56 22.95
CA ARG A 225 4.81 18.22 22.55
C ARG A 225 4.89 16.82 21.95
N MET A 226 4.15 15.86 22.51
CA MET A 226 4.01 14.50 21.98
C MET A 226 2.62 14.35 21.38
N GLN A 227 2.55 13.95 20.13
CA GLN A 227 1.32 13.73 19.38
C GLN A 227 1.00 12.24 19.38
N TRP A 228 -0.04 11.84 20.10
CA TRP A 228 -0.53 10.48 20.14
C TRP A 228 -1.58 10.24 19.07
N TYR A 229 -1.63 9.02 18.56
CA TYR A 229 -2.69 8.54 17.68
C TYR A 229 -3.00 7.06 17.95
N LEU A 230 -4.23 6.67 17.69
CA LEU A 230 -4.70 5.30 17.84
C LEU A 230 -5.26 4.86 16.48
N PRO A 231 -4.55 3.98 15.74
CA PRO A 231 -5.10 3.34 14.54
C PRO A 231 -6.14 2.28 14.97
N VAL A 232 -7.28 2.26 14.27
CA VAL A 232 -8.29 1.21 14.32
C VAL A 232 -8.65 0.89 12.88
N GLN A 233 -8.36 -0.34 12.44
CA GLN A 233 -8.41 -0.71 11.04
C GLN A 233 -9.08 -2.05 10.85
N LEU A 234 -9.75 -2.21 9.72
CA LEU A 234 -10.51 -3.38 9.34
C LEU A 234 -10.45 -3.55 7.83
N LEU A 235 -10.29 -4.79 7.38
CA LEU A 235 -10.25 -5.14 5.98
C LEU A 235 -10.92 -6.49 5.78
N PHE A 236 -12.02 -6.51 5.05
CA PHE A 236 -12.72 -7.71 4.60
C PHE A 236 -12.42 -7.99 3.14
N GLN A 237 -12.34 -9.26 2.81
CA GLN A 237 -12.41 -9.73 1.45
C GLN A 237 -13.51 -10.81 1.35
N HIS A 238 -14.36 -10.69 0.34
CA HIS A 238 -15.44 -11.63 0.06
C HIS A 238 -15.35 -12.16 -1.35
N ARG A 239 -15.62 -13.45 -1.53
CA ARG A 239 -15.66 -14.12 -2.82
C ARG A 239 -16.81 -15.11 -2.89
N GLY A 240 -17.48 -15.15 -4.04
CA GLY A 240 -18.57 -16.07 -4.30
C GLY A 240 -19.91 -15.59 -3.76
N GLY A 241 -20.88 -16.49 -3.74
CA GLY A 241 -22.26 -16.21 -3.32
C GLY A 241 -23.20 -15.82 -4.45
N GLU A 242 -22.70 -15.70 -5.67
CA GLU A 242 -23.47 -15.44 -6.87
C GLU A 242 -24.35 -16.62 -7.29
N VAL A 243 -25.55 -16.31 -7.78
CA VAL A 243 -26.56 -17.31 -8.13
C VAL A 243 -26.32 -17.96 -9.50
N ASN A 244 -25.65 -17.29 -10.42
CA ASN A 244 -25.54 -17.67 -11.83
C ASN A 244 -24.10 -17.80 -12.33
N THR A 245 -23.23 -18.43 -11.56
CA THR A 245 -21.87 -18.72 -12.01
C THR A 245 -21.72 -20.13 -12.58
N THR A 246 -20.82 -20.30 -13.54
CA THR A 246 -20.30 -21.59 -14.00
C THR A 246 -18.93 -21.92 -13.40
N ALA A 247 -18.46 -21.14 -12.43
CA ALA A 247 -17.21 -21.40 -11.75
C ALA A 247 -17.18 -22.81 -11.15
N ALA A 248 -16.03 -23.48 -11.28
CA ALA A 248 -15.81 -24.81 -10.71
C ALA A 248 -15.82 -24.76 -9.18
N ASP A 249 -15.24 -23.70 -8.62
CA ASP A 249 -15.28 -23.41 -7.19
C ASP A 249 -16.50 -22.53 -6.90
N ARG A 250 -17.40 -23.05 -6.06
CA ARG A 250 -18.63 -22.35 -5.61
C ARG A 250 -18.63 -22.05 -4.13
N GLU A 251 -17.53 -22.32 -3.45
CA GLU A 251 -17.40 -22.05 -2.04
C GLU A 251 -17.43 -20.55 -1.77
N VAL A 252 -18.32 -20.11 -0.90
CA VAL A 252 -18.35 -18.72 -0.42
C VAL A 252 -17.21 -18.54 0.57
N LYS A 253 -16.31 -17.60 0.28
CA LYS A 253 -15.14 -17.30 1.09
C LYS A 253 -15.22 -15.90 1.63
N THR A 254 -15.00 -15.76 2.92
CA THR A 254 -14.97 -14.44 3.56
C THR A 254 -13.85 -14.42 4.59
N TRP A 255 -12.95 -13.45 4.43
CA TRP A 255 -11.81 -13.28 5.31
C TRP A 255 -11.79 -11.88 5.90
N LEU A 256 -11.24 -11.77 7.10
CA LEU A 256 -11.10 -10.54 7.85
C LEU A 256 -9.66 -10.38 8.32
N ASN A 257 -9.07 -9.21 8.05
CA ASN A 257 -7.96 -8.67 8.84
C ASN A 257 -8.44 -7.47 9.65
N ALA A 258 -7.94 -7.33 10.87
CA ALA A 258 -8.19 -6.16 11.71
C ALA A 258 -6.89 -5.75 12.41
N ALA A 259 -6.76 -4.48 12.75
CA ALA A 259 -5.65 -3.99 13.57
C ALA A 259 -6.10 -2.86 14.49
N VAL A 260 -5.54 -2.85 15.70
CA VAL A 260 -5.67 -1.76 16.65
C VAL A 260 -4.31 -1.49 17.29
N GLY A 261 -4.03 -0.23 17.60
CA GLY A 261 -2.75 0.09 18.20
C GLY A 261 -2.68 1.48 18.80
N ALA A 262 -1.46 1.84 19.18
CA ALA A 262 -1.12 3.19 19.61
C ALA A 262 0.21 3.62 19.00
N GLY A 263 0.27 4.86 18.58
CA GLY A 263 1.49 5.46 18.08
C GLY A 263 1.71 6.86 18.61
N PHE A 264 2.94 7.31 18.52
CA PHE A 264 3.31 8.67 18.87
C PHE A 264 4.27 9.28 17.86
N ARG A 265 4.26 10.60 17.80
CA ARG A 265 5.23 11.42 17.12
C ARG A 265 5.69 12.54 18.08
N LEU A 266 6.99 12.60 18.34
CA LEU A 266 7.63 13.57 19.22
C LEU A 266 8.58 14.47 18.40
N PRO A 267 8.12 15.66 17.94
CA PRO A 267 8.99 16.63 17.29
C PRO A 267 10.04 17.15 18.28
N LEU A 268 11.30 17.19 17.84
CA LEU A 268 12.39 17.72 18.59
C LEU A 268 12.72 19.15 18.15
N HIS A 269 13.16 19.99 19.09
CA HIS A 269 13.56 21.36 18.80
C HIS A 269 15.04 21.37 18.38
N THR A 270 15.29 21.14 17.10
CA THR A 270 16.63 21.06 16.50
C THR A 270 16.72 21.99 15.29
N ARG A 271 17.94 22.33 14.86
CA ARG A 271 18.17 23.20 13.68
C ARG A 271 17.59 22.63 12.41
N ILE A 272 17.64 21.31 12.22
CA ILE A 272 16.96 20.58 11.15
C ILE A 272 15.70 19.93 11.72
N PRO A 273 14.63 19.76 10.94
CA PRO A 273 13.42 19.06 11.40
C PRO A 273 13.74 17.61 11.80
N VAL A 274 13.54 17.29 13.07
CA VAL A 274 13.69 15.93 13.62
C VAL A 274 12.46 15.58 14.41
N ALA A 275 11.96 14.35 14.27
CA ALA A 275 10.94 13.80 15.16
C ALA A 275 11.24 12.32 15.45
N LEU A 276 11.01 11.92 16.68
CA LEU A 276 10.97 10.51 17.06
C LEU A 276 9.56 9.98 16.86
N THR A 277 9.46 8.74 16.40
CA THR A 277 8.19 8.05 16.15
C THR A 277 8.21 6.68 16.82
N GLY A 278 7.05 6.22 17.23
CA GLY A 278 6.88 4.85 17.69
C GLY A 278 5.43 4.42 17.47
N GLU A 279 5.24 3.14 17.20
CA GLU A 279 3.92 2.55 17.01
C GLU A 279 3.95 1.09 17.46
N ALA A 280 2.89 0.66 18.12
CA ALA A 280 2.65 -0.75 18.41
C ALA A 280 1.21 -1.08 18.00
N THR A 281 1.05 -2.16 17.21
CA THR A 281 -0.23 -2.63 16.72
C THR A 281 -0.41 -4.11 16.99
N ALA A 282 -1.62 -4.49 17.38
CA ALA A 282 -2.09 -5.87 17.41
C ALA A 282 -2.98 -6.07 16.16
N SER A 283 -2.71 -7.14 15.43
CA SER A 283 -3.43 -7.52 14.22
C SER A 283 -4.13 -8.86 14.41
N TRP A 284 -5.28 -9.07 13.76
CA TRP A 284 -6.06 -10.30 13.77
C TRP A 284 -6.40 -10.72 12.35
N PHE A 285 -6.46 -12.03 12.18
CA PHE A 285 -7.01 -12.70 11.01
C PHE A 285 -8.15 -13.61 11.44
N SER A 286 -9.19 -13.67 10.62
CA SER A 286 -10.26 -14.66 10.79
C SER A 286 -10.87 -15.05 9.44
N GLN A 287 -10.99 -16.36 9.19
CA GLN A 287 -11.76 -16.95 8.13
C GLN A 287 -13.21 -17.09 8.60
N GLN A 288 -14.11 -16.26 8.06
CA GLN A 288 -15.52 -16.19 8.47
C GLN A 288 -16.37 -17.26 7.76
N SER A 289 -16.01 -17.55 6.53
CA SER A 289 -16.60 -18.63 5.72
C SER A 289 -15.57 -19.19 4.75
N GLY A 290 -15.80 -20.42 4.30
CA GLY A 290 -14.92 -21.17 3.43
C GLY A 290 -13.80 -21.90 4.20
N THR A 291 -13.07 -22.75 3.45
CA THR A 291 -12.00 -23.60 3.96
C THR A 291 -10.69 -23.44 3.15
N ALA A 292 -10.61 -22.37 2.35
CA ALA A 292 -9.52 -22.17 1.39
C ALA A 292 -8.15 -21.89 2.03
N LEU A 293 -8.14 -21.41 3.28
CA LEU A 293 -6.90 -21.09 3.98
C LEU A 293 -6.65 -22.08 5.12
N PRO A 294 -5.38 -22.35 5.48
CA PRO A 294 -5.04 -23.39 6.45
C PRO A 294 -5.36 -23.04 7.90
N PHE A 295 -5.67 -21.78 8.20
CA PHE A 295 -6.03 -21.33 9.54
C PHE A 295 -7.36 -20.61 9.55
N ASP A 296 -8.17 -20.84 10.61
CA ASP A 296 -9.44 -20.14 10.81
C ASP A 296 -9.28 -18.80 11.50
N LYS A 297 -8.29 -18.68 12.36
CA LYS A 297 -8.00 -17.49 13.16
C LYS A 297 -6.51 -17.36 13.43
N GLY A 298 -6.04 -16.12 13.52
CA GLY A 298 -4.67 -15.84 13.89
C GLY A 298 -4.52 -14.41 14.41
N TYR A 299 -3.38 -14.14 15.02
CA TYR A 299 -3.06 -12.80 15.53
C TYR A 299 -1.57 -12.50 15.36
N GLY A 300 -1.22 -11.22 15.41
CA GLY A 300 0.14 -10.75 15.37
C GLY A 300 0.34 -9.45 16.13
N LEU A 301 1.57 -9.21 16.54
CA LEU A 301 2.00 -7.99 17.22
C LEU A 301 3.16 -7.36 16.46
N TYR A 302 3.03 -6.10 16.10
CA TYR A 302 4.07 -5.32 15.44
C TYR A 302 4.40 -4.08 16.28
N ALA A 303 5.63 -3.97 16.72
CA ALA A 303 6.15 -2.79 17.39
C ALA A 303 7.31 -2.20 16.60
N ARG A 304 7.29 -0.89 16.37
CA ARG A 304 8.33 -0.17 15.64
C ARG A 304 8.67 1.16 16.30
N LEU A 305 9.94 1.50 16.23
CA LEU A 305 10.50 2.80 16.65
C LEU A 305 11.25 3.40 15.49
N GLY A 306 11.26 4.72 15.40
CA GLY A 306 11.93 5.38 14.31
C GLY A 306 12.24 6.84 14.57
N ALA A 307 12.91 7.43 13.59
CA ALA A 307 13.21 8.85 13.54
C ALA A 307 12.94 9.39 12.14
N GLU A 308 12.29 10.54 12.08
CA GLU A 308 12.19 11.38 10.89
C GLU A 308 13.29 12.45 11.04
N VAL A 309 14.19 12.53 10.07
CA VAL A 309 15.27 13.50 10.04
C VAL A 309 15.26 14.17 8.68
N TRP A 310 14.82 15.43 8.63
CA TRP A 310 14.67 16.20 7.40
C TRP A 310 13.78 15.45 6.37
N ARG A 311 14.36 14.84 5.35
CA ARG A 311 13.69 14.09 4.28
C ARG A 311 13.84 12.57 4.39
N CYS A 312 14.49 12.12 5.44
CA CYS A 312 14.71 10.71 5.71
C CYS A 312 13.77 10.24 6.84
N ARG A 313 13.32 9.00 6.73
CA ARG A 313 12.69 8.24 7.81
C ARG A 313 13.45 6.94 7.98
N VAL A 314 13.85 6.65 9.21
CA VAL A 314 14.47 5.37 9.59
C VAL A 314 13.60 4.73 10.65
N GLN A 315 13.28 3.47 10.48
CA GLN A 315 12.49 2.71 11.45
C GLN A 315 13.12 1.33 11.66
N ALA A 316 13.01 0.83 12.87
CA ALA A 316 13.29 -0.56 13.22
C ALA A 316 12.09 -1.14 13.95
N GLY A 317 11.77 -2.40 13.70
CA GLY A 317 10.58 -3.04 14.24
C GLY A 317 10.81 -4.50 14.58
N TYR A 318 9.88 -5.01 15.37
CA TYR A 318 9.76 -6.42 15.72
C TYR A 318 8.33 -6.89 15.48
N TRP A 319 8.20 -7.97 14.72
CA TRP A 319 6.95 -8.67 14.44
C TRP A 319 6.97 -10.06 15.01
N GLN A 320 5.84 -10.50 15.52
CA GLN A 320 5.57 -11.91 15.81
C GLN A 320 4.09 -12.22 15.53
N CYS A 321 3.80 -13.41 15.06
CA CYS A 321 2.41 -13.82 14.91
C CYS A 321 2.20 -15.31 15.21
N HIS A 322 0.94 -15.68 15.37
CA HIS A 322 0.44 -17.03 15.50
C HIS A 322 -0.70 -17.19 14.50
N ASP A 323 -0.54 -18.10 13.55
CA ASP A 323 -1.54 -18.44 12.51
C ASP A 323 -2.12 -17.24 11.74
N PHE A 324 -1.42 -16.11 11.76
CA PHE A 324 -1.88 -14.90 11.10
C PHE A 324 -1.68 -14.99 9.59
N ILE A 325 -2.76 -14.71 8.83
CA ILE A 325 -2.71 -14.60 7.37
C ILE A 325 -2.99 -13.14 7.01
N THR A 326 -2.09 -12.54 6.25
CA THR A 326 -2.30 -11.23 5.67
C THR A 326 -3.03 -11.34 4.33
N LEU A 327 -4.10 -10.59 4.13
CA LEU A 327 -4.88 -10.63 2.88
C LEU A 327 -4.25 -9.76 1.79
N PHE A 328 -3.85 -8.55 2.14
CA PHE A 328 -3.27 -7.57 1.21
C PHE A 328 -1.95 -6.96 1.73
N GLY A 329 -1.48 -7.40 2.88
CA GLY A 329 -0.23 -6.93 3.49
C GLY A 329 1.00 -7.56 2.87
N ASN A 330 2.16 -7.14 3.36
CA ASN A 330 3.41 -7.72 2.94
C ASN A 330 3.49 -9.20 3.39
N PRO A 331 3.76 -10.17 2.49
CA PRO A 331 3.77 -11.60 2.80
C PRO A 331 4.68 -12.01 3.95
N HIS A 332 5.73 -11.27 4.23
CA HIS A 332 6.62 -11.52 5.37
C HIS A 332 5.91 -11.48 6.73
N PHE A 333 4.76 -10.81 6.82
CA PHE A 333 3.93 -10.77 8.02
C PHE A 333 2.98 -11.97 8.17
N GLY A 334 2.91 -12.86 7.16
CA GLY A 334 2.06 -14.04 7.19
C GLY A 334 2.72 -15.25 7.86
N ALA A 335 1.88 -16.17 8.34
CA ALA A 335 2.27 -17.50 8.81
C ALA A 335 2.09 -18.59 7.74
N VAL A 336 1.80 -18.21 6.49
CA VAL A 336 1.62 -19.10 5.33
C VAL A 336 2.46 -18.59 4.17
N SER A 337 3.09 -19.48 3.43
CA SER A 337 3.82 -19.14 2.22
C SER A 337 2.85 -18.75 1.10
N ILE A 338 3.13 -17.67 0.39
CA ILE A 338 2.39 -17.33 -0.84
C ILE A 338 2.89 -18.08 -2.07
N ASP A 339 4.11 -18.62 -2.02
CA ASP A 339 4.67 -19.44 -3.11
C ASP A 339 4.14 -20.88 -3.08
N ASP A 340 3.82 -21.35 -1.87
CA ASP A 340 3.25 -22.66 -1.60
C ASP A 340 2.27 -22.54 -0.43
N HIS A 341 1.00 -22.33 -0.74
CA HIS A 341 -0.08 -22.09 0.25
C HIS A 341 -0.30 -23.26 1.22
N SER A 342 0.32 -24.41 0.99
CA SER A 342 0.31 -25.56 1.88
C SER A 342 1.42 -25.55 2.92
N THR A 343 2.42 -24.67 2.77
CA THR A 343 3.52 -24.53 3.73
C THR A 343 3.20 -23.48 4.77
N CYS A 344 3.09 -23.91 6.02
CA CYS A 344 2.78 -23.06 7.18
C CYS A 344 4.04 -22.82 8.04
N LEU A 345 4.14 -21.64 8.62
CA LEU A 345 5.21 -21.22 9.52
C LEU A 345 4.68 -21.21 10.96
N LYS A 346 5.33 -21.97 11.84
CA LYS A 346 4.92 -22.00 13.25
C LYS A 346 5.49 -20.82 14.03
N ASP A 347 4.60 -19.96 14.51
CA ASP A 347 4.91 -18.77 15.34
C ASP A 347 6.06 -17.92 14.80
N PRO A 348 6.00 -17.47 13.51
CA PRO A 348 7.11 -16.74 12.92
C PRO A 348 7.37 -15.42 13.64
N LYS A 349 8.66 -15.09 13.77
CA LYS A 349 9.18 -13.85 14.37
C LYS A 349 10.12 -13.17 13.40
N MET A 350 10.10 -11.85 13.35
CA MET A 350 10.86 -11.09 12.38
C MET A 350 11.32 -9.74 12.95
N LEU A 351 12.55 -9.36 12.62
CA LEU A 351 13.03 -7.99 12.78
C LEU A 351 12.87 -7.27 11.46
N THR A 352 12.42 -6.02 11.51
CA THR A 352 12.31 -5.16 10.33
C THR A 352 13.19 -3.92 10.46
N ALA A 353 13.70 -3.45 9.34
CA ALA A 353 14.37 -2.15 9.26
C ALA A 353 13.94 -1.46 7.95
N HIS A 354 13.53 -0.20 8.04
CA HIS A 354 13.08 0.60 6.90
C HIS A 354 13.86 1.91 6.86
N LEU A 355 14.39 2.22 5.70
CA LEU A 355 15.01 3.50 5.39
C LEU A 355 14.26 4.10 4.20
N GLU A 356 13.79 5.32 4.36
CA GLU A 356 13.09 6.04 3.31
C GLU A 356 13.68 7.43 3.13
N TYR A 357 13.67 7.88 1.90
CA TYR A 357 13.95 9.25 1.51
C TYR A 357 12.92 9.71 0.50
N ALA A 358 12.37 10.91 0.67
CA ALA A 358 11.50 11.51 -0.32
C ALA A 358 11.69 13.01 -0.41
N ALA A 359 11.67 13.55 -1.62
CA ALA A 359 11.87 14.95 -1.89
C ALA A 359 10.93 15.47 -2.97
N PRO A 360 10.20 16.58 -2.72
CA PRO A 360 9.49 17.29 -3.77
C PRO A 360 10.49 18.01 -4.67
N LEU A 361 10.30 17.91 -5.98
CA LEU A 361 11.02 18.64 -7.02
C LEU A 361 10.29 19.92 -7.43
N GLY A 362 9.08 20.12 -6.93
CA GLY A 362 8.19 21.25 -7.25
C GLY A 362 7.28 20.99 -8.46
N LYS A 363 6.25 21.83 -8.62
CA LYS A 363 5.31 21.81 -9.75
C LYS A 363 4.64 20.44 -10.02
N GLY A 364 4.36 19.65 -8.99
CA GLY A 364 3.75 18.34 -9.15
C GLY A 364 4.74 17.22 -9.50
N PHE A 365 5.99 17.34 -9.04
CA PHE A 365 7.03 16.32 -9.17
C PHE A 365 7.60 15.99 -7.79
N ALA A 366 7.76 14.72 -7.51
CA ALA A 366 8.45 14.21 -6.32
C ALA A 366 9.26 12.96 -6.69
N TRP A 367 10.31 12.68 -5.95
CA TRP A 367 11.05 11.45 -6.08
C TRP A 367 11.36 10.86 -4.72
N GLY A 368 11.61 9.57 -4.68
CA GLY A 368 11.94 8.89 -3.44
C GLY A 368 12.74 7.62 -3.65
N LEU A 369 13.29 7.15 -2.55
CA LEU A 369 13.90 5.83 -2.47
C LEU A 369 13.50 5.17 -1.15
N ASP A 370 13.46 3.85 -1.15
CA ASP A 370 13.37 3.05 0.06
C ASP A 370 14.39 1.91 0.06
N ALA A 371 14.69 1.43 1.27
CA ALA A 371 15.41 0.20 1.51
C ALA A 371 14.77 -0.48 2.73
N ASN A 372 14.28 -1.70 2.53
CA ASN A 372 13.57 -2.46 3.55
C ASN A 372 14.31 -3.77 3.80
N THR A 373 14.38 -4.16 5.06
CA THR A 373 15.00 -5.41 5.49
C THR A 373 14.01 -6.17 6.37
N TYR A 374 13.85 -7.46 6.08
CA TYR A 374 13.01 -8.40 6.82
C TYR A 374 13.89 -9.58 7.25
N ALA A 375 14.29 -9.60 8.51
CA ALA A 375 15.12 -10.65 9.08
C ALA A 375 14.25 -11.65 9.85
N GLN A 376 13.80 -12.70 9.16
CA GLN A 376 13.04 -13.77 9.76
C GLN A 376 13.93 -14.58 10.70
N LEU A 377 13.52 -14.70 11.96
CA LEU A 377 14.20 -15.50 12.95
C LEU A 377 13.96 -17.00 12.68
N PRO A 378 14.77 -17.91 13.27
CA PRO A 378 14.60 -19.33 13.05
C PRO A 378 13.17 -19.81 13.29
N VAL A 379 12.63 -20.55 12.34
CA VAL A 379 11.21 -20.95 12.31
C VAL A 379 11.09 -22.42 11.90
N THR A 380 10.04 -23.09 12.37
CA THR A 380 9.67 -24.43 11.91
C THR A 380 8.60 -24.31 10.84
N LEU A 381 8.83 -24.92 9.70
CA LEU A 381 7.87 -25.08 8.61
C LEU A 381 7.13 -26.40 8.78
N THR A 382 5.85 -26.39 8.42
CA THR A 382 5.02 -27.59 8.28
C THR A 382 4.52 -27.63 6.84
N HIS A 383 4.79 -28.70 6.12
CA HIS A 383 4.37 -28.91 4.73
C HIS A 383 3.04 -29.67 4.64
N ALA A 384 2.43 -29.71 3.44
CA ALA A 384 1.13 -30.36 3.20
C ALA A 384 1.14 -31.86 3.57
N ASP A 385 2.24 -32.55 3.45
CA ASP A 385 2.41 -33.97 3.82
C ASP A 385 2.59 -34.19 5.33
N GLY A 386 2.53 -33.12 6.14
CA GLY A 386 2.74 -33.15 7.58
C GLY A 386 4.22 -33.20 8.00
N THR A 387 5.17 -33.20 7.07
CA THR A 387 6.59 -33.11 7.40
C THR A 387 6.93 -31.75 7.96
N THR A 388 7.93 -31.72 8.85
CA THR A 388 8.42 -30.48 9.44
C THR A 388 9.87 -30.24 9.11
N GLU A 389 10.21 -29.00 8.80
CA GLU A 389 11.58 -28.56 8.55
C GLU A 389 11.91 -27.35 9.41
N ARG A 390 13.10 -27.32 10.04
CA ARG A 390 13.56 -26.13 10.75
C ARG A 390 14.46 -25.29 9.86
N LYS A 391 14.02 -24.07 9.57
CA LYS A 391 14.83 -23.06 8.87
C LYS A 391 15.59 -22.20 9.86
N GLY A 392 16.83 -21.91 9.54
CA GLY A 392 17.64 -20.90 10.24
C GLY A 392 17.15 -19.48 9.98
N MET A 393 17.89 -18.51 10.49
CA MET A 393 17.64 -17.09 10.21
C MET A 393 17.77 -16.81 8.70
N ALA A 394 16.77 -16.12 8.14
CA ALA A 394 16.76 -15.68 6.75
C ALA A 394 16.62 -14.16 6.69
N VAL A 395 17.45 -13.50 5.88
CA VAL A 395 17.39 -12.06 5.67
C VAL A 395 16.99 -11.78 4.24
N SER A 396 15.85 -11.11 4.12
CA SER A 396 15.29 -10.58 2.87
C SER A 396 15.48 -9.07 2.85
N PHE A 397 15.73 -8.49 1.69
CA PHE A 397 15.77 -7.05 1.54
C PHE A 397 15.10 -6.63 0.23
N ALA A 398 14.59 -5.40 0.24
CA ALA A 398 14.03 -4.75 -0.93
C ALA A 398 14.58 -3.34 -1.04
N ALA A 399 14.78 -2.85 -2.25
CA ALA A 399 15.16 -1.48 -2.50
C ALA A 399 14.38 -0.93 -3.69
N GLY A 400 13.93 0.32 -3.60
CA GLY A 400 13.18 0.97 -4.65
C GLY A 400 13.64 2.40 -4.92
N ILE A 401 13.47 2.83 -6.17
CA ILE A 401 13.57 4.22 -6.59
C ILE A 401 12.31 4.60 -7.34
N TYR A 402 11.79 5.78 -7.06
CA TYR A 402 10.48 6.22 -7.51
C TYR A 402 10.51 7.65 -8.02
N LEU A 403 9.79 7.90 -9.10
CA LEU A 403 9.49 9.24 -9.59
C LEU A 403 7.97 9.39 -9.69
N HIS A 404 7.39 10.26 -8.86
CA HIS A 404 5.96 10.58 -8.88
C HIS A 404 5.73 11.91 -9.57
N ILE A 405 4.87 11.92 -10.57
CA ILE A 405 4.56 13.07 -11.43
C ILE A 405 3.06 13.28 -11.38
N TYR A 406 2.61 14.47 -10.93
CA TYR A 406 1.18 14.78 -10.77
C TYR A 406 0.83 16.23 -11.14
N PRO A 407 1.24 16.74 -12.33
CA PRO A 407 0.87 18.07 -12.79
C PRO A 407 -0.62 18.16 -13.12
N SER A 408 -1.16 19.37 -13.02
CA SER A 408 -2.54 19.69 -13.37
C SER A 408 -2.57 20.94 -14.25
N PHE A 409 -3.13 20.80 -15.46
CA PHE A 409 -3.18 21.84 -16.48
C PHE A 409 -4.60 22.38 -16.62
N LEU A 410 -4.80 23.69 -16.45
CA LEU A 410 -6.08 24.31 -16.74
C LEU A 410 -6.28 24.38 -18.27
N LEU A 411 -7.36 23.77 -18.75
CA LEU A 411 -7.72 23.80 -20.18
C LEU A 411 -8.74 24.89 -20.46
N ARG A 412 -9.74 25.01 -19.60
CA ARG A 412 -10.82 26.00 -19.77
C ARG A 412 -11.45 26.34 -18.41
N ARG A 413 -12.01 27.55 -18.32
CA ARG A 413 -12.82 28.02 -17.21
C ARG A 413 -14.09 28.69 -17.75
N TRP A 414 -15.26 28.33 -17.22
CA TRP A 414 -16.56 28.92 -17.53
C TRP A 414 -17.09 29.77 -16.39
#